data_d75ca4922db0d8659eedfdbf6bc030f9
#
_entry.id   d75ca4922db0d8659eedfdbf6bc030f9
#
_cell.length_a   1.000
_cell.length_b   1.000
_cell.length_c   1.000
_cell.angle_alpha   90.00
_cell.angle_beta   90.00
_cell.angle_gamma   90.00
#
_symmetry.space_group_name_H-M   'P 1'
#
loop_
_entity.id
_entity.type
_entity.pdbx_description
1 polymer ?
#
loop_
_entity_poly.entity_id
_entity_poly.type
_entity_poly.pdbx_seq_one_letter_code
_entity_poly.pdbx_strand_id
1 'polypeptide(L)'
;MRTAPRFFQGLPLAAWVAALVIAALHMLPMARAKLVAPDGYTVTGNVSSSPDLMQYRVWMRQAAAEGPVVSNRFTTEPNRPYLPVPFYYVIGKVSQATGVTPEWVYVWTGAVLAMLLSLLVFATARYFLSERTALWTAFLSIMIGGGVGGYIVTLERSSIAHDFTIVQRLFTEPLAQPMVEVLDELRGDYVVNSLADTHFLLIWLFATVAILAFYRAIRSFSWTAVGLAAVSFAGATVVHVYEGVTLLAVAFSVAALCWVRRIKRFEVSAVTAACTIAVIAVFAWIGLLVGRSGLPVPPWRGPPIYPLLLFLGFPLAWVLVFWGLARYWREGGLERCFLLGWIIGCTVLTLSAPFYPWPNRGVLSLQIPLTIVAAAVWFNGQRKLDARAIAVCILLMGSTPVVKVMDRWKSSGFSETQPQKFLSPDDRATIAALNTAARTNDVLLADFDDRLWLAPDYRGRHYAGHFFLTVDYDRKHAETVDLLKSDASRAAEFLTKNQIRFFYVAKRRDPSKFRTVPGLVPLHETADGVLFEYLPARTRGQS
;
A
#
# COMPACT_ATOMS: atom_id res chain seq x y z
N MET A 1 -8.85 -36.38 18.85
CA MET A 1 -9.26 -34.95 18.65
C MET A 1 -8.13 -34.06 19.16
N ARG A 2 -7.33 -33.46 18.29
CA ARG A 2 -6.43 -32.39 18.72
C ARG A 2 -7.29 -31.17 19.02
N THR A 3 -7.32 -30.73 20.27
CA THR A 3 -8.01 -29.49 20.71
C THR A 3 -7.61 -28.36 19.76
N ALA A 4 -8.55 -27.48 19.44
CA ALA A 4 -8.31 -26.35 18.57
C ALA A 4 -7.03 -25.62 19.03
N PRO A 5 -6.02 -25.46 18.19
CA PRO A 5 -4.79 -24.79 18.60
C PRO A 5 -5.15 -23.34 18.98
N ARG A 6 -4.83 -22.97 20.18
CA ARG A 6 -4.84 -21.58 20.61
C ARG A 6 -3.71 -20.91 19.83
N PHE A 7 -4.01 -20.20 18.78
CA PHE A 7 -3.09 -19.73 17.72
C PHE A 7 -1.81 -19.08 18.26
N PHE A 8 -1.92 -18.33 19.34
CA PHE A 8 -0.80 -17.62 19.98
C PHE A 8 -0.26 -18.30 21.24
N GLN A 9 -0.89 -19.39 21.73
CA GLN A 9 -0.38 -20.07 22.92
C GLN A 9 0.86 -20.90 22.58
N GLY A 10 1.90 -20.76 23.42
CA GLY A 10 3.16 -21.49 23.27
C GLY A 10 4.00 -21.06 22.07
N LEU A 11 3.88 -19.81 21.60
CA LEU A 11 4.87 -19.25 20.69
C LEU A 11 6.22 -19.11 21.42
N PRO A 12 7.32 -19.55 20.79
CA PRO A 12 8.63 -19.45 21.41
C PRO A 12 9.06 -17.98 21.56
N LEU A 13 9.84 -17.68 22.59
CA LEU A 13 10.37 -16.32 22.82
C LEU A 13 11.06 -15.76 21.57
N ALA A 14 11.79 -16.60 20.83
CA ALA A 14 12.45 -16.19 19.59
C ALA A 14 11.48 -15.63 18.53
N ALA A 15 10.23 -16.13 18.45
CA ALA A 15 9.23 -15.56 17.54
C ALA A 15 8.77 -14.16 17.98
N TRP A 16 8.65 -13.92 19.26
CA TRP A 16 8.36 -12.59 19.82
C TRP A 16 9.50 -11.61 19.57
N VAL A 17 10.76 -12.06 19.79
CA VAL A 17 11.94 -11.24 19.50
C VAL A 17 12.00 -10.89 18.02
N ALA A 18 11.80 -11.85 17.12
CA ALA A 18 11.76 -11.58 15.68
C ALA A 18 10.64 -10.59 15.30
N ALA A 19 9.45 -10.73 15.89
CA ALA A 19 8.34 -9.81 15.66
C ALA A 19 8.64 -8.39 16.15
N LEU A 20 9.32 -8.24 17.28
CA LEU A 20 9.78 -6.94 17.78
C LEU A 20 10.85 -6.31 16.88
N VAL A 21 11.77 -7.11 16.34
CA VAL A 21 12.78 -6.63 15.37
C VAL A 21 12.08 -6.11 14.11
N ILE A 22 11.09 -6.82 13.57
CA ILE A 22 10.33 -6.37 12.40
C ILE A 22 9.55 -5.08 12.71
N ALA A 23 8.94 -4.97 13.89
CA ALA A 23 8.28 -3.72 14.31
C ALA A 23 9.28 -2.56 14.43
N ALA A 24 10.48 -2.81 14.94
CA ALA A 24 11.55 -1.81 15.00
C ALA A 24 12.02 -1.38 13.61
N LEU A 25 12.14 -2.30 12.65
CA LEU A 25 12.47 -1.99 11.26
C LEU A 25 11.41 -1.10 10.60
N HIS A 26 10.12 -1.27 10.94
CA HIS A 26 9.05 -0.37 10.48
C HIS A 26 9.24 1.05 11.00
N MET A 27 9.65 1.19 12.27
CA MET A 27 9.86 2.50 12.91
C MET A 27 11.14 3.21 12.46
N LEU A 28 12.12 2.47 11.97
CA LEU A 28 13.48 2.96 11.72
C LEU A 28 13.55 4.19 10.79
N PRO A 29 12.83 4.27 9.64
CA PRO A 29 12.87 5.45 8.78
C PRO A 29 12.32 6.70 9.47
N MET A 30 11.26 6.54 10.26
CA MET A 30 10.64 7.64 10.99
C MET A 30 11.51 8.12 12.16
N ALA A 31 12.11 7.19 12.88
CA ALA A 31 13.05 7.51 13.95
C ALA A 31 14.25 8.29 13.39
N ARG A 32 14.81 7.84 12.28
CA ARG A 32 15.89 8.58 11.60
C ARG A 32 15.45 9.96 11.16
N ALA A 33 14.31 10.08 10.49
CA ALA A 33 13.80 11.37 10.05
C ALA A 33 13.69 12.35 11.22
N LYS A 34 13.23 11.86 12.38
CA LYS A 34 13.14 12.69 13.60
C LYS A 34 14.51 13.09 14.15
N LEU A 35 15.50 12.21 14.08
CA LEU A 35 16.86 12.47 14.58
C LEU A 35 17.64 13.45 13.69
N VAL A 36 17.39 13.44 12.38
CA VAL A 36 18.13 14.28 11.43
C VAL A 36 17.41 15.57 11.06
N ALA A 37 16.17 15.74 11.50
CA ALA A 37 15.43 16.98 11.29
C ALA A 37 16.09 18.13 12.05
N PRO A 38 16.42 19.26 11.38
CA PRO A 38 16.95 20.44 12.04
C PRO A 38 15.94 21.04 13.02
N ASP A 39 16.44 21.86 13.95
CA ASP A 39 15.58 22.58 14.86
C ASP A 39 14.54 23.42 14.11
N GLY A 40 13.32 23.39 14.61
CA GLY A 40 12.19 24.09 14.00
C GLY A 40 11.48 23.31 12.88
N TYR A 41 12.08 22.28 12.29
CA TYR A 41 11.40 21.46 11.28
C TYR A 41 10.45 20.45 11.89
N THR A 42 9.36 20.17 11.17
CA THR A 42 8.35 19.17 11.57
C THR A 42 8.40 17.98 10.62
N VAL A 43 8.66 16.79 11.16
CA VAL A 43 8.57 15.54 10.39
C VAL A 43 7.11 15.19 10.15
N THR A 44 6.73 15.09 8.88
CA THR A 44 5.33 14.91 8.47
C THR A 44 4.81 13.47 8.59
N GLY A 45 5.69 12.49 8.80
CA GLY A 45 5.33 11.07 8.73
C GLY A 45 5.37 10.49 7.31
N ASN A 46 5.48 11.30 6.28
CA ASN A 46 5.55 10.85 4.88
C ASN A 46 7.02 10.66 4.42
N VAL A 47 7.69 9.66 4.96
CA VAL A 47 9.10 9.39 4.59
C VAL A 47 9.27 8.81 3.18
N SER A 48 8.20 8.31 2.56
CA SER A 48 8.21 7.75 1.20
C SER A 48 7.85 8.75 0.10
N SER A 49 7.37 9.94 0.45
CA SER A 49 6.83 10.96 -0.48
C SER A 49 5.66 10.44 -1.35
N SER A 50 4.92 9.45 -0.85
CA SER A 50 3.81 8.83 -1.57
C SER A 50 2.60 9.76 -1.64
N PRO A 51 1.99 9.95 -2.82
CA PRO A 51 0.70 10.62 -2.96
C PRO A 51 -0.43 9.93 -2.16
N ASP A 52 -0.41 8.59 -2.08
CA ASP A 52 -1.40 7.83 -1.31
C ASP A 52 -1.33 8.20 0.18
N LEU A 53 -0.12 8.39 0.72
CA LEU A 53 0.02 8.78 2.13
C LEU A 53 -0.48 10.22 2.37
N MET A 54 -0.38 11.12 1.39
CA MET A 54 -1.04 12.43 1.44
C MET A 54 -2.56 12.26 1.59
N GLN A 55 -3.17 11.40 0.78
CA GLN A 55 -4.60 11.09 0.84
C GLN A 55 -5.00 10.54 2.21
N TYR A 56 -4.24 9.58 2.75
CA TYR A 56 -4.50 9.00 4.07
C TYR A 56 -4.42 10.04 5.18
N ARG A 57 -3.45 10.96 5.10
CA ARG A 57 -3.32 12.08 6.06
C ARG A 57 -4.55 13.01 6.01
N VAL A 58 -5.02 13.36 4.82
CA VAL A 58 -6.26 14.16 4.67
C VAL A 58 -7.44 13.46 5.33
N TRP A 59 -7.62 12.16 5.08
CA TRP A 59 -8.73 11.39 5.65
C TRP A 59 -8.64 11.26 7.19
N MET A 60 -7.45 10.98 7.71
CA MET A 60 -7.24 10.89 9.16
C MET A 60 -7.55 12.23 9.86
N ARG A 61 -7.12 13.35 9.27
CA ARG A 61 -7.37 14.70 9.82
C ARG A 61 -8.83 15.11 9.73
N GLN A 62 -9.49 14.83 8.61
CA GLN A 62 -10.95 15.06 8.52
C GLN A 62 -11.70 14.19 9.54
N ALA A 63 -11.34 12.92 9.66
CA ALA A 63 -11.97 12.01 10.61
C ALA A 63 -11.78 12.46 12.07
N ALA A 64 -10.62 13.02 12.42
CA ALA A 64 -10.40 13.61 13.73
C ALA A 64 -11.32 14.82 13.98
N ALA A 65 -11.46 15.71 13.00
CA ALA A 65 -12.19 16.97 13.15
C ALA A 65 -13.69 16.84 12.88
N GLU A 66 -14.11 16.07 11.87
CA GLU A 66 -15.47 16.11 11.29
C GLU A 66 -16.28 14.82 11.51
N GLY A 67 -15.63 13.70 11.82
CA GLY A 67 -16.28 12.41 12.05
C GLY A 67 -15.97 11.35 10.98
N PRO A 68 -16.77 10.25 10.91
CA PRO A 68 -16.42 9.08 10.08
C PRO A 68 -16.57 9.32 8.58
N VAL A 69 -17.34 10.33 8.20
CA VAL A 69 -17.64 10.63 6.80
C VAL A 69 -16.82 11.82 6.37
N VAL A 70 -16.10 11.68 5.28
CA VAL A 70 -15.19 12.70 4.76
C VAL A 70 -15.64 13.17 3.39
N SER A 71 -15.38 14.44 3.07
CA SER A 71 -15.58 14.99 1.73
C SER A 71 -14.31 14.80 0.89
N ASN A 72 -14.48 14.59 -0.42
CA ASN A 72 -13.36 14.59 -1.33
C ASN A 72 -12.87 16.03 -1.58
N ARG A 73 -11.77 16.40 -0.93
CA ARG A 73 -11.16 17.73 -1.06
C ARG A 73 -10.15 17.82 -2.21
N PHE A 74 -9.90 16.72 -2.93
CA PHE A 74 -8.91 16.69 -4.00
C PHE A 74 -9.46 17.12 -5.36
N THR A 75 -10.70 17.60 -5.40
CA THR A 75 -11.38 18.02 -6.64
C THR A 75 -12.32 19.19 -6.37
N THR A 76 -12.57 19.98 -7.41
CA THR A 76 -13.50 21.12 -7.37
C THR A 76 -14.95 20.73 -7.59
N GLU A 77 -15.19 19.58 -8.21
CA GLU A 77 -16.51 19.10 -8.56
C GLU A 77 -17.33 18.80 -7.29
N PRO A 78 -18.66 19.04 -7.34
CA PRO A 78 -19.54 18.67 -6.26
C PRO A 78 -19.43 17.18 -5.96
N ASN A 79 -19.22 16.84 -4.70
CA ASN A 79 -19.16 15.45 -4.25
C ASN A 79 -19.91 15.31 -2.93
N ARG A 80 -20.46 14.13 -2.69
CA ARG A 80 -21.11 13.80 -1.42
C ARG A 80 -20.08 13.19 -0.47
N PRO A 81 -20.19 13.48 0.83
CA PRO A 81 -19.37 12.83 1.83
C PRO A 81 -19.50 11.30 1.76
N TYR A 82 -18.41 10.60 1.95
CA TYR A 82 -18.32 9.15 1.91
C TYR A 82 -17.50 8.61 3.08
N LEU A 83 -17.71 7.35 3.42
CA LEU A 83 -16.90 6.66 4.40
C LEU A 83 -15.69 6.05 3.67
N PRO A 84 -14.49 6.57 3.88
CA PRO A 84 -13.28 5.90 3.40
C PRO A 84 -13.08 4.60 4.21
N VAL A 85 -11.89 3.98 4.10
CA VAL A 85 -11.57 2.82 4.92
C VAL A 85 -11.73 3.16 6.41
N PRO A 86 -12.53 2.41 7.20
CA PRO A 86 -12.79 2.70 8.62
C PRO A 86 -11.53 2.85 9.47
N PHE A 87 -10.44 2.26 9.04
CA PHE A 87 -9.14 2.34 9.68
C PHE A 87 -8.66 3.79 9.89
N TYR A 88 -8.82 4.66 8.88
CA TYR A 88 -8.39 6.06 9.00
C TYR A 88 -9.24 6.85 9.98
N TYR A 89 -10.52 6.48 10.12
CA TYR A 89 -11.38 7.03 11.16
C TYR A 89 -10.88 6.66 12.56
N VAL A 90 -10.52 5.41 12.77
CA VAL A 90 -9.96 4.95 14.06
C VAL A 90 -8.68 5.72 14.38
N ILE A 91 -7.75 5.83 13.43
CA ILE A 91 -6.50 6.61 13.62
C ILE A 91 -6.81 8.07 13.98
N GLY A 92 -7.73 8.71 13.26
CA GLY A 92 -8.15 10.09 13.54
C GLY A 92 -8.73 10.25 14.95
N LYS A 93 -9.57 9.32 15.40
CA LYS A 93 -10.16 9.34 16.75
C LYS A 93 -9.14 9.06 17.86
N VAL A 94 -8.22 8.14 17.65
CA VAL A 94 -7.12 7.91 18.59
C VAL A 94 -6.24 9.17 18.69
N SER A 95 -5.94 9.80 17.56
CA SER A 95 -5.22 11.08 17.52
C SER A 95 -5.93 12.15 18.36
N GLN A 96 -7.23 12.32 18.15
CA GLN A 96 -8.05 13.27 18.90
C GLN A 96 -8.05 13.00 20.40
N ALA A 97 -8.18 11.72 20.79
CA ALA A 97 -8.26 11.31 22.19
C ALA A 97 -6.90 11.42 22.92
N THR A 98 -5.79 11.24 22.21
CA THR A 98 -4.44 11.22 22.81
C THR A 98 -3.69 12.55 22.68
N GLY A 99 -4.13 13.45 21.80
CA GLY A 99 -3.39 14.66 21.43
C GLY A 99 -2.14 14.38 20.56
N VAL A 100 -1.87 13.12 20.19
CA VAL A 100 -0.78 12.74 19.29
C VAL A 100 -1.24 12.98 17.85
N THR A 101 -0.36 13.50 16.99
CA THR A 101 -0.73 13.77 15.59
C THR A 101 -1.12 12.49 14.85
N PRO A 102 -2.08 12.54 13.90
CA PRO A 102 -2.56 11.34 13.19
C PRO A 102 -1.44 10.55 12.52
N GLU A 103 -0.42 11.24 12.02
CA GLU A 103 0.74 10.62 11.38
C GLU A 103 1.54 9.74 12.34
N TRP A 104 1.76 10.20 13.56
CA TRP A 104 2.44 9.40 14.58
C TRP A 104 1.60 8.23 15.05
N VAL A 105 0.29 8.43 15.25
CA VAL A 105 -0.64 7.33 15.56
C VAL A 105 -0.60 6.29 14.45
N TYR A 106 -0.59 6.71 13.17
CA TYR A 106 -0.50 5.82 12.02
C TYR A 106 0.80 5.00 12.02
N VAL A 107 1.94 5.63 12.24
CA VAL A 107 3.25 4.95 12.29
C VAL A 107 3.34 3.96 13.47
N TRP A 108 2.89 4.34 14.66
CA TRP A 108 2.86 3.44 15.82
C TRP A 108 1.91 2.25 15.59
N THR A 109 0.75 2.50 14.99
CA THR A 109 -0.17 1.44 14.60
C THR A 109 0.50 0.48 13.61
N GLY A 110 1.29 0.99 12.66
CA GLY A 110 2.07 0.17 11.75
C GLY A 110 3.07 -0.75 12.45
N ALA A 111 3.76 -0.27 13.49
CA ALA A 111 4.65 -1.11 14.27
C ALA A 111 3.91 -2.26 14.99
N VAL A 112 2.73 -1.97 15.55
CA VAL A 112 1.88 -3.01 16.17
C VAL A 112 1.39 -4.00 15.12
N LEU A 113 0.94 -3.54 13.96
CA LEU A 113 0.50 -4.41 12.86
C LEU A 113 1.65 -5.27 12.32
N ALA A 114 2.85 -4.73 12.18
CA ALA A 114 4.03 -5.48 11.76
C ALA A 114 4.38 -6.60 12.75
N MET A 115 4.30 -6.32 14.06
CA MET A 115 4.47 -7.32 15.10
C MET A 115 3.38 -8.41 15.01
N LEU A 116 2.11 -8.02 14.93
CA LEU A 116 0.99 -8.97 14.86
C LEU A 116 1.05 -9.83 13.59
N LEU A 117 1.38 -9.23 12.44
CA LEU A 117 1.56 -9.95 11.18
C LEU A 117 2.69 -10.97 11.29
N SER A 118 3.83 -10.59 11.87
CA SER A 118 4.97 -11.49 12.07
C SER A 118 4.58 -12.72 12.91
N LEU A 119 3.89 -12.49 14.04
CA LEU A 119 3.40 -13.57 14.90
C LEU A 119 2.37 -14.46 14.18
N LEU A 120 1.49 -13.86 13.38
CA LEU A 120 0.49 -14.59 12.60
C LEU A 120 1.14 -15.44 11.50
N VAL A 121 2.13 -14.90 10.79
CA VAL A 121 2.91 -15.64 9.78
C VAL A 121 3.65 -16.81 10.43
N PHE A 122 4.29 -16.60 11.58
CA PHE A 122 4.94 -17.68 12.34
C PHE A 122 3.93 -18.75 12.74
N ALA A 123 2.78 -18.36 13.29
CA ALA A 123 1.73 -19.29 13.71
C ALA A 123 1.16 -20.06 12.49
N THR A 124 1.03 -19.41 11.35
CA THR A 124 0.61 -20.03 10.09
C THR A 124 1.61 -21.07 9.62
N ALA A 125 2.89 -20.72 9.56
CA ALA A 125 3.95 -21.66 9.19
C ALA A 125 4.00 -22.86 10.15
N ARG A 126 3.93 -22.62 11.46
CA ARG A 126 3.89 -23.67 12.50
C ARG A 126 2.68 -24.59 12.38
N TYR A 127 1.58 -24.09 11.86
CA TYR A 127 0.39 -24.90 11.66
C TYR A 127 0.57 -25.96 10.57
N PHE A 128 1.27 -25.62 9.48
CA PHE A 128 1.49 -26.48 8.33
C PHE A 128 2.83 -27.24 8.38
N LEU A 129 3.80 -26.78 9.17
CA LEU A 129 5.14 -27.34 9.28
C LEU A 129 5.40 -27.83 10.71
N SER A 130 5.66 -29.12 10.86
CA SER A 130 5.97 -29.75 12.15
C SER A 130 7.48 -29.75 12.45
N GLU A 131 8.31 -29.71 11.42
CA GLU A 131 9.75 -29.73 11.55
C GLU A 131 10.27 -28.32 11.84
N ARG A 132 11.09 -28.18 12.89
CA ARG A 132 11.53 -26.87 13.43
C ARG A 132 12.35 -26.07 12.42
N THR A 133 13.24 -26.71 11.69
CA THR A 133 14.10 -26.03 10.71
C THR A 133 13.27 -25.54 9.51
N ALA A 134 12.34 -26.36 9.01
CA ALA A 134 11.40 -25.97 7.96
C ALA A 134 10.55 -24.77 8.38
N LEU A 135 10.06 -24.77 9.62
CA LEU A 135 9.27 -23.68 10.18
C LEU A 135 10.05 -22.36 10.20
N TRP A 136 11.26 -22.36 10.76
CA TRP A 136 12.06 -21.15 10.84
C TRP A 136 12.53 -20.67 9.46
N THR A 137 12.90 -21.59 8.56
CA THR A 137 13.26 -21.25 7.18
C THR A 137 12.08 -20.60 6.46
N ALA A 138 10.88 -21.18 6.55
CA ALA A 138 9.70 -20.61 5.94
C ALA A 138 9.38 -19.22 6.54
N PHE A 139 9.36 -19.11 7.86
CA PHE A 139 9.06 -17.84 8.53
C PHE A 139 10.04 -16.74 8.12
N LEU A 140 11.35 -17.00 8.20
CA LEU A 140 12.37 -16.01 7.83
C LEU A 140 12.28 -15.67 6.34
N SER A 141 12.08 -16.65 5.48
CA SER A 141 11.92 -16.42 4.03
C SER A 141 10.67 -15.61 3.69
N ILE A 142 9.58 -15.72 4.47
CA ILE A 142 8.40 -14.88 4.29
C ILE A 142 8.67 -13.44 4.78
N MET A 143 9.31 -13.31 5.93
CA MET A 143 9.47 -12.00 6.58
C MET A 143 10.59 -11.15 5.98
N ILE A 144 11.68 -11.78 5.55
CA ILE A 144 12.88 -11.11 5.04
C ILE A 144 13.38 -11.67 3.71
N GLY A 145 12.62 -12.56 3.08
CA GLY A 145 12.95 -13.09 1.76
C GLY A 145 12.51 -12.15 0.65
N GLY A 146 13.19 -12.20 -0.46
CA GLY A 146 12.86 -11.48 -1.67
C GLY A 146 13.41 -12.17 -2.90
N GLY A 147 13.18 -11.58 -4.08
CA GLY A 147 13.70 -12.09 -5.34
C GLY A 147 15.13 -11.63 -5.63
N VAL A 148 15.51 -11.80 -6.89
CA VAL A 148 16.83 -11.38 -7.39
C VAL A 148 16.96 -9.88 -7.63
N GLY A 149 15.87 -9.12 -7.51
CA GLY A 149 15.84 -7.69 -7.81
C GLY A 149 16.83 -6.85 -7.00
N GLY A 150 17.14 -7.25 -5.76
CA GLY A 150 18.13 -6.56 -4.94
C GLY A 150 19.54 -6.59 -5.56
N TYR A 151 19.94 -7.71 -6.15
CA TYR A 151 21.21 -7.80 -6.87
C TYR A 151 21.21 -6.93 -8.12
N ILE A 152 20.11 -6.96 -8.88
CA ILE A 152 19.96 -6.16 -10.11
C ILE A 152 20.08 -4.67 -9.77
N VAL A 153 19.35 -4.19 -8.75
CA VAL A 153 19.43 -2.78 -8.32
C VAL A 153 20.82 -2.42 -7.81
N THR A 154 21.51 -3.34 -7.14
CA THR A 154 22.88 -3.09 -6.66
C THR A 154 23.86 -3.01 -7.81
N LEU A 155 23.75 -3.89 -8.81
CA LEU A 155 24.58 -3.86 -10.01
C LEU A 155 24.37 -2.57 -10.81
N GLU A 156 23.13 -2.13 -10.98
CA GLU A 156 22.82 -0.88 -11.67
C GLU A 156 23.36 0.37 -10.97
N ARG A 157 23.39 0.37 -9.64
CA ARG A 157 23.93 1.48 -8.84
C ARG A 157 25.45 1.43 -8.69
N SER A 158 26.07 0.32 -9.03
CA SER A 158 27.52 0.22 -9.06
C SER A 158 28.06 0.99 -10.27
N SER A 159 29.23 1.62 -10.11
CA SER A 159 29.91 2.41 -11.16
C SER A 159 30.23 1.61 -12.44
N ILE A 160 29.95 0.31 -12.47
CA ILE A 160 30.17 -0.60 -13.59
C ILE A 160 29.03 -0.58 -14.61
N ALA A 161 27.83 -0.16 -14.17
CA ALA A 161 26.63 -0.14 -15.01
C ALA A 161 25.90 1.20 -14.88
N HIS A 162 26.52 2.28 -15.32
CA HIS A 162 25.85 3.59 -15.40
C HIS A 162 24.66 3.61 -16.37
N ASP A 163 24.58 2.63 -17.25
CA ASP A 163 23.47 2.46 -18.18
C ASP A 163 22.60 1.29 -17.70
N PHE A 164 21.36 1.56 -17.39
CA PHE A 164 20.29 0.57 -17.10
C PHE A 164 20.03 -0.39 -18.29
N THR A 165 21.02 -0.55 -19.16
CA THR A 165 20.89 -1.23 -20.44
C THR A 165 20.54 -2.70 -20.30
N ILE A 166 20.97 -3.39 -19.24
CA ILE A 166 20.67 -4.82 -19.06
C ILE A 166 19.20 -5.01 -18.68
N VAL A 167 18.72 -4.30 -17.66
CA VAL A 167 17.29 -4.40 -17.25
C VAL A 167 16.40 -3.80 -18.33
N GLN A 168 16.82 -2.69 -18.94
CA GLN A 168 16.09 -2.07 -20.04
C GLN A 168 15.95 -3.02 -21.22
N ARG A 169 17.03 -3.60 -21.71
CA ARG A 169 17.01 -4.52 -22.86
C ARG A 169 16.37 -5.87 -22.57
N LEU A 170 16.57 -6.43 -21.36
CA LEU A 170 16.06 -7.74 -21.03
C LEU A 170 14.60 -7.73 -20.56
N PHE A 171 14.15 -6.65 -19.94
CA PHE A 171 12.84 -6.62 -19.29
C PHE A 171 11.97 -5.45 -19.75
N THR A 172 12.47 -4.21 -19.71
CA THR A 172 11.64 -3.03 -19.94
C THR A 172 11.19 -2.92 -21.39
N GLU A 173 12.11 -3.03 -22.34
CA GLU A 173 11.80 -2.94 -23.78
C GLU A 173 10.95 -4.12 -24.26
N PRO A 174 11.33 -5.40 -23.99
CA PRO A 174 10.52 -6.54 -24.43
C PRO A 174 9.14 -6.61 -23.77
N LEU A 175 9.02 -6.14 -22.53
CA LEU A 175 7.78 -6.21 -21.76
C LEU A 175 6.96 -4.92 -21.85
N ALA A 176 7.48 -3.88 -22.51
CA ALA A 176 6.86 -2.55 -22.59
C ALA A 176 6.41 -1.99 -21.22
N GLN A 177 7.18 -2.27 -20.17
CA GLN A 177 6.88 -1.86 -18.80
C GLN A 177 7.85 -0.78 -18.31
N PRO A 178 7.37 0.17 -17.47
CA PRO A 178 8.23 1.11 -16.78
C PRO A 178 9.27 0.41 -15.90
N MET A 179 10.50 0.90 -15.92
CA MET A 179 11.63 0.33 -15.16
C MET A 179 11.32 0.13 -13.67
N VAL A 180 10.64 1.11 -13.04
CA VAL A 180 10.31 1.06 -11.61
C VAL A 180 9.39 -0.13 -11.30
N GLU A 181 8.43 -0.42 -12.16
CA GLU A 181 7.48 -1.52 -11.99
C GLU A 181 8.17 -2.87 -12.15
N VAL A 182 9.00 -3.02 -13.18
CA VAL A 182 9.81 -4.23 -13.39
C VAL A 182 10.71 -4.50 -12.18
N LEU A 183 11.36 -3.48 -11.64
CA LEU A 183 12.21 -3.63 -10.47
C LEU A 183 11.42 -3.98 -9.21
N ASP A 184 10.23 -3.44 -9.02
CA ASP A 184 9.39 -3.77 -7.87
C ASP A 184 8.88 -5.22 -7.95
N GLU A 185 8.56 -5.72 -9.12
CA GLU A 185 8.16 -7.12 -9.33
C GLU A 185 9.32 -8.10 -9.12
N LEU A 186 10.50 -7.80 -9.66
CA LEU A 186 11.71 -8.61 -9.48
C LEU A 186 12.16 -8.73 -8.02
N ARG A 187 11.83 -7.76 -7.20
CA ARG A 187 12.20 -7.76 -5.78
C ARG A 187 11.49 -8.85 -4.98
N GLY A 188 10.23 -9.15 -5.27
CA GLY A 188 9.47 -10.21 -4.59
C GLY A 188 9.36 -10.07 -3.05
N ASP A 189 9.74 -8.91 -2.49
CA ASP A 189 9.84 -8.66 -1.06
C ASP A 189 8.59 -7.96 -0.49
N TYR A 190 7.43 -8.46 -0.80
CA TYR A 190 6.17 -7.78 -0.50
C TYR A 190 5.96 -7.47 0.98
N VAL A 191 6.39 -8.35 1.90
CA VAL A 191 6.28 -8.08 3.33
C VAL A 191 7.19 -6.94 3.75
N VAL A 192 8.48 -6.98 3.36
CA VAL A 192 9.43 -5.90 3.68
C VAL A 192 9.04 -4.60 3.01
N ASN A 193 8.49 -4.66 1.79
CA ASN A 193 7.96 -3.48 1.11
C ASN A 193 6.77 -2.88 1.87
N SER A 194 5.89 -3.72 2.38
CA SER A 194 4.74 -3.30 3.19
C SER A 194 5.12 -2.66 4.52
N LEU A 195 6.32 -2.95 5.05
CA LEU A 195 6.83 -2.27 6.25
C LEU A 195 6.98 -0.74 6.09
N ALA A 196 6.93 -0.20 4.87
CA ALA A 196 6.92 1.26 4.67
C ALA A 196 5.54 1.88 4.89
N ASP A 197 4.49 1.09 4.75
CA ASP A 197 3.11 1.58 4.74
C ASP A 197 2.22 0.75 5.66
N THR A 198 1.74 1.40 6.70
CA THR A 198 0.82 0.81 7.70
C THR A 198 -0.44 0.24 7.06
N HIS A 199 -0.93 0.85 5.96
CA HIS A 199 -2.11 0.37 5.25
C HIS A 199 -1.89 -1.03 4.66
N PHE A 200 -0.73 -1.28 4.05
CA PHE A 200 -0.40 -2.60 3.49
C PHE A 200 -0.22 -3.65 4.59
N LEU A 201 0.35 -3.29 5.74
CA LEU A 201 0.42 -4.22 6.89
C LEU A 201 -0.97 -4.64 7.37
N LEU A 202 -1.92 -3.70 7.40
CA LEU A 202 -3.31 -3.99 7.74
C LEU A 202 -3.95 -4.94 6.72
N ILE A 203 -3.77 -4.68 5.43
CA ILE A 203 -4.27 -5.55 4.35
C ILE A 203 -3.77 -6.98 4.53
N TRP A 204 -2.46 -7.16 4.69
CA TRP A 204 -1.84 -8.47 4.88
C TRP A 204 -2.36 -9.21 6.11
N LEU A 205 -2.51 -8.50 7.22
CA LEU A 205 -3.04 -9.08 8.45
C LEU A 205 -4.47 -9.61 8.23
N PHE A 206 -5.35 -8.77 7.68
CA PHE A 206 -6.75 -9.15 7.44
C PHE A 206 -6.89 -10.26 6.39
N ALA A 207 -6.15 -10.21 5.30
CA ALA A 207 -6.15 -11.25 4.28
C ALA A 207 -5.68 -12.60 4.86
N THR A 208 -4.58 -12.61 5.63
CA THR A 208 -4.07 -13.83 6.26
C THR A 208 -5.07 -14.40 7.28
N VAL A 209 -5.68 -13.55 8.11
CA VAL A 209 -6.74 -13.95 9.05
C VAL A 209 -7.92 -14.56 8.30
N ALA A 210 -8.38 -13.91 7.21
CA ALA A 210 -9.50 -14.39 6.42
C ALA A 210 -9.22 -15.78 5.80
N ILE A 211 -8.04 -15.97 5.22
CA ILE A 211 -7.64 -17.25 4.62
C ILE A 211 -7.54 -18.36 5.69
N LEU A 212 -7.01 -18.05 6.87
CA LEU A 212 -6.95 -19.02 7.98
C LEU A 212 -8.32 -19.32 8.56
N ALA A 213 -9.21 -18.35 8.66
CA ALA A 213 -10.59 -18.57 9.06
C ALA A 213 -11.34 -19.45 8.06
N PHE A 214 -11.13 -19.24 6.76
CA PHE A 214 -11.66 -20.09 5.68
C PHE A 214 -11.15 -21.53 5.81
N TYR A 215 -9.84 -21.74 5.97
CA TYR A 215 -9.27 -23.06 6.18
C TYR A 215 -9.87 -23.76 7.42
N ARG A 216 -9.95 -23.05 8.55
CA ARG A 216 -10.50 -23.57 9.81
C ARG A 216 -11.97 -23.97 9.66
N ALA A 217 -12.77 -23.18 8.94
CA ALA A 217 -14.17 -23.46 8.68
C ALA A 217 -14.34 -24.75 7.86
N ILE A 218 -13.47 -25.04 6.89
CA ILE A 218 -13.48 -26.29 6.14
C ILE A 218 -13.05 -27.46 7.02
N ARG A 219 -11.96 -27.27 7.80
CA ARG A 219 -11.38 -28.35 8.60
C ARG A 219 -12.29 -28.82 9.73
N SER A 220 -12.84 -27.88 10.48
CA SER A 220 -13.69 -28.10 11.64
C SER A 220 -15.06 -27.44 11.41
N PHE A 221 -15.81 -28.02 10.47
CA PHE A 221 -17.05 -27.44 9.99
C PHE A 221 -18.05 -27.22 11.13
N SER A 222 -18.49 -25.96 11.23
CA SER A 222 -19.63 -25.53 12.00
C SER A 222 -20.16 -24.22 11.41
N TRP A 223 -21.46 -23.95 11.52
CA TRP A 223 -22.04 -22.74 10.97
C TRP A 223 -21.45 -21.46 11.59
N THR A 224 -21.05 -21.51 12.86
CA THR A 224 -20.31 -20.41 13.51
C THR A 224 -18.95 -20.19 12.83
N ALA A 225 -18.20 -21.25 12.51
CA ALA A 225 -16.93 -21.13 11.80
C ALA A 225 -17.12 -20.60 10.37
N VAL A 226 -18.20 -21.03 9.69
CA VAL A 226 -18.59 -20.49 8.37
C VAL A 226 -18.89 -19.00 8.47
N GLY A 227 -19.69 -18.58 9.44
CA GLY A 227 -19.99 -17.16 9.69
C GLY A 227 -18.73 -16.32 9.98
N LEU A 228 -17.82 -16.83 10.81
CA LEU A 228 -16.56 -16.16 11.10
C LEU A 228 -15.66 -16.03 9.85
N ALA A 229 -15.60 -17.03 9.00
CA ALA A 229 -14.87 -16.95 7.73
C ALA A 229 -15.50 -15.89 6.81
N ALA A 230 -16.83 -15.90 6.65
CA ALA A 230 -17.54 -14.91 5.83
C ALA A 230 -17.31 -13.46 6.35
N VAL A 231 -17.41 -13.25 7.66
CA VAL A 231 -17.13 -11.93 8.27
C VAL A 231 -15.67 -11.52 8.08
N SER A 232 -14.72 -12.47 8.17
CA SER A 232 -13.30 -12.17 7.93
C SER A 232 -13.03 -11.77 6.48
N PHE A 233 -13.67 -12.44 5.51
CA PHE A 233 -13.61 -12.07 4.08
C PHE A 233 -14.21 -10.68 3.84
N ALA A 234 -15.39 -10.42 4.39
CA ALA A 234 -16.02 -9.11 4.34
C ALA A 234 -15.11 -8.02 4.94
N GLY A 235 -14.54 -8.26 6.12
CA GLY A 235 -13.63 -7.33 6.78
C GLY A 235 -12.38 -7.03 5.96
N ALA A 236 -11.73 -8.04 5.39
CA ALA A 236 -10.58 -7.85 4.50
C ALA A 236 -10.97 -7.04 3.23
N THR A 237 -12.16 -7.30 2.66
CA THR A 237 -12.69 -6.57 1.50
C THR A 237 -13.00 -5.10 1.84
N VAL A 238 -13.50 -4.81 3.06
CA VAL A 238 -13.74 -3.43 3.53
C VAL A 238 -12.42 -2.68 3.73
N VAL A 239 -11.40 -3.35 4.24
CA VAL A 239 -10.07 -2.74 4.40
C VAL A 239 -9.46 -2.42 3.03
N HIS A 240 -9.61 -3.33 2.07
CA HIS A 240 -9.08 -3.13 0.73
C HIS A 240 -9.91 -3.93 -0.28
N VAL A 241 -10.64 -3.23 -1.12
CA VAL A 241 -11.64 -3.83 -2.03
C VAL A 241 -11.05 -4.90 -2.95
N TYR A 242 -9.83 -4.74 -3.41
CA TYR A 242 -9.16 -5.69 -4.30
C TYR A 242 -8.81 -7.02 -3.61
N GLU A 243 -8.63 -7.02 -2.29
CA GLU A 243 -8.39 -8.26 -1.54
C GLU A 243 -9.59 -9.19 -1.57
N GLY A 244 -10.79 -8.67 -1.67
CA GLY A 244 -12.00 -9.49 -1.85
C GLY A 244 -11.88 -10.39 -3.09
N VAL A 245 -11.37 -9.88 -4.21
CA VAL A 245 -11.15 -10.66 -5.44
C VAL A 245 -10.05 -11.71 -5.24
N THR A 246 -8.93 -11.32 -4.61
CA THR A 246 -7.83 -12.24 -4.28
C THR A 246 -8.32 -13.41 -3.41
N LEU A 247 -9.07 -13.10 -2.35
CA LEU A 247 -9.62 -14.09 -1.44
C LEU A 247 -10.61 -15.03 -2.14
N LEU A 248 -11.44 -14.53 -3.04
CA LEU A 248 -12.33 -15.37 -3.84
C LEU A 248 -11.56 -16.27 -4.81
N ALA A 249 -10.53 -15.75 -5.48
CA ALA A 249 -9.69 -16.57 -6.36
C ALA A 249 -9.04 -17.72 -5.58
N VAL A 250 -8.56 -17.46 -4.37
CA VAL A 250 -8.04 -18.50 -3.46
C VAL A 250 -9.13 -19.49 -3.07
N ALA A 251 -10.31 -19.00 -2.62
CA ALA A 251 -11.39 -19.86 -2.16
C ALA A 251 -11.90 -20.81 -3.25
N PHE A 252 -12.10 -20.29 -4.48
CA PHE A 252 -12.51 -21.11 -5.63
C PHE A 252 -11.43 -22.12 -6.05
N SER A 253 -10.16 -21.74 -6.02
CA SER A 253 -9.06 -22.66 -6.34
C SER A 253 -8.94 -23.78 -5.32
N VAL A 254 -9.07 -23.48 -4.02
CA VAL A 254 -9.12 -24.48 -2.95
C VAL A 254 -10.32 -25.40 -3.14
N ALA A 255 -11.50 -24.84 -3.42
CA ALA A 255 -12.71 -25.62 -3.66
C ALA A 255 -12.54 -26.58 -4.84
N ALA A 256 -12.02 -26.10 -5.96
CA ALA A 256 -11.76 -26.93 -7.15
C ALA A 256 -10.83 -28.10 -6.82
N LEU A 257 -9.69 -27.86 -6.14
CA LEU A 257 -8.77 -28.94 -5.76
C LEU A 257 -9.40 -29.94 -4.78
N CYS A 258 -10.15 -29.45 -3.79
CA CYS A 258 -10.88 -30.32 -2.86
C CYS A 258 -11.95 -31.16 -3.58
N TRP A 259 -12.62 -30.59 -4.58
CA TRP A 259 -13.57 -31.31 -5.42
C TRP A 259 -12.91 -32.42 -6.25
N VAL A 260 -11.80 -32.12 -6.92
CA VAL A 260 -11.02 -33.11 -7.68
C VAL A 260 -10.54 -34.26 -6.80
N ARG A 261 -10.06 -33.94 -5.60
CA ARG A 261 -9.55 -34.91 -4.62
C ARG A 261 -10.65 -35.58 -3.78
N ARG A 262 -11.90 -35.21 -3.95
CA ARG A 262 -13.05 -35.68 -3.18
C ARG A 262 -12.93 -35.44 -1.66
N ILE A 263 -12.27 -34.35 -1.25
CA ILE A 263 -12.03 -34.00 0.15
C ILE A 263 -13.06 -32.94 0.57
N LYS A 264 -13.85 -33.23 1.61
CA LYS A 264 -14.76 -32.25 2.26
C LYS A 264 -15.56 -31.38 1.28
N ARG A 265 -16.15 -31.99 0.24
CA ARG A 265 -16.83 -31.27 -0.85
C ARG A 265 -17.95 -30.38 -0.38
N PHE A 266 -18.78 -30.87 0.56
CA PHE A 266 -19.88 -30.08 1.11
C PHE A 266 -19.35 -28.90 1.90
N GLU A 267 -18.44 -29.14 2.84
CA GLU A 267 -17.90 -28.09 3.72
C GLU A 267 -17.20 -26.99 2.92
N VAL A 268 -16.36 -27.37 1.95
CA VAL A 268 -15.66 -26.36 1.14
C VAL A 268 -16.62 -25.55 0.28
N SER A 269 -17.66 -26.19 -0.29
CA SER A 269 -18.67 -25.49 -1.08
C SER A 269 -19.49 -24.53 -0.23
N ALA A 270 -19.95 -24.96 0.96
CA ALA A 270 -20.72 -24.13 1.87
C ALA A 270 -19.93 -22.90 2.35
N VAL A 271 -18.65 -23.12 2.75
CA VAL A 271 -17.79 -22.02 3.21
C VAL A 271 -17.47 -21.07 2.05
N THR A 272 -17.14 -21.57 0.85
CA THR A 272 -16.88 -20.74 -0.33
C THR A 272 -18.11 -19.91 -0.70
N ALA A 273 -19.30 -20.51 -0.72
CA ALA A 273 -20.54 -19.79 -1.01
C ALA A 273 -20.82 -18.67 0.00
N ALA A 274 -20.67 -18.94 1.29
CA ALA A 274 -20.86 -17.93 2.34
C ALA A 274 -19.87 -16.78 2.23
N CYS A 275 -18.58 -17.06 1.98
CA CYS A 275 -17.56 -16.04 1.77
C CYS A 275 -17.82 -15.23 0.49
N THR A 276 -18.28 -15.88 -0.58
CA THR A 276 -18.63 -15.20 -1.85
C THR A 276 -19.79 -14.23 -1.64
N ILE A 277 -20.87 -14.67 -0.96
CA ILE A 277 -22.00 -13.79 -0.64
C ILE A 277 -21.55 -12.59 0.18
N ALA A 278 -20.70 -12.79 1.19
CA ALA A 278 -20.19 -11.74 2.03
C ALA A 278 -19.35 -10.71 1.25
N VAL A 279 -18.47 -11.16 0.36
CA VAL A 279 -17.67 -10.28 -0.50
C VAL A 279 -18.54 -9.51 -1.49
N ILE A 280 -19.50 -10.19 -2.13
CA ILE A 280 -20.44 -9.53 -3.07
C ILE A 280 -21.28 -8.46 -2.33
N ALA A 281 -21.75 -8.75 -1.11
CA ALA A 281 -22.47 -7.77 -0.31
C ALA A 281 -21.63 -6.51 -0.01
N VAL A 282 -20.33 -6.69 0.30
CA VAL A 282 -19.41 -5.56 0.51
C VAL A 282 -19.19 -4.80 -0.81
N PHE A 283 -19.00 -5.47 -1.94
CA PHE A 283 -18.86 -4.81 -3.25
C PHE A 283 -20.11 -4.01 -3.61
N ALA A 284 -21.29 -4.56 -3.39
CA ALA A 284 -22.55 -3.86 -3.63
C ALA A 284 -22.67 -2.62 -2.72
N TRP A 285 -22.32 -2.75 -1.44
CA TRP A 285 -22.33 -1.64 -0.49
C TRP A 285 -21.33 -0.53 -0.90
N ILE A 286 -20.06 -0.90 -1.22
CA ILE A 286 -19.05 0.06 -1.70
C ILE A 286 -19.48 0.70 -3.01
N GLY A 287 -20.02 -0.08 -3.96
CA GLY A 287 -20.52 0.43 -5.25
C GLY A 287 -21.64 1.46 -5.06
N LEU A 288 -22.56 1.23 -4.12
CA LEU A 288 -23.59 2.21 -3.77
C LEU A 288 -23.01 3.47 -3.13
N LEU A 289 -21.98 3.36 -2.28
CA LEU A 289 -21.32 4.51 -1.68
C LEU A 289 -20.55 5.33 -2.71
N VAL A 290 -19.75 4.68 -3.54
CA VAL A 290 -18.96 5.33 -4.60
C VAL A 290 -19.87 5.96 -5.64
N GLY A 291 -20.89 5.25 -6.11
CA GLY A 291 -21.84 5.80 -7.09
C GLY A 291 -22.60 7.03 -6.56
N ARG A 292 -22.84 7.11 -5.24
CA ARG A 292 -23.48 8.28 -4.62
C ARG A 292 -22.50 9.42 -4.31
N SER A 293 -21.20 9.12 -4.16
CA SER A 293 -20.20 10.14 -3.78
C SER A 293 -19.76 11.02 -4.94
N GLY A 294 -19.98 10.61 -6.20
CA GLY A 294 -19.43 11.28 -7.38
C GLY A 294 -17.91 11.14 -7.51
N LEU A 295 -17.32 10.16 -6.82
CA LEU A 295 -15.89 9.87 -6.97
C LEU A 295 -15.59 9.37 -8.37
N PRO A 296 -14.48 9.80 -9.00
CA PRO A 296 -14.07 9.24 -10.27
C PRO A 296 -13.73 7.76 -10.10
N VAL A 297 -14.17 6.93 -11.03
CA VAL A 297 -13.67 5.56 -11.13
C VAL A 297 -12.37 5.65 -11.93
N PRO A 298 -11.22 5.32 -11.34
CA PRO A 298 -9.96 5.44 -12.04
C PRO A 298 -9.97 4.54 -13.28
N PRO A 299 -9.63 5.05 -14.46
CA PRO A 299 -9.45 4.23 -15.66
C PRO A 299 -8.14 3.42 -15.60
N TRP A 300 -7.34 3.65 -14.58
CA TRP A 300 -6.02 3.05 -14.46
C TRP A 300 -6.10 1.54 -14.26
N ARG A 301 -5.35 0.82 -15.06
CA ARG A 301 -5.10 -0.60 -14.92
C ARG A 301 -3.68 -0.80 -14.45
N GLY A 302 -3.50 -1.64 -13.43
CA GLY A 302 -2.16 -2.06 -13.03
C GLY A 302 -1.44 -2.73 -14.21
N PRO A 303 -0.12 -2.63 -14.28
CA PRO A 303 0.65 -3.28 -15.33
C PRO A 303 0.44 -4.79 -15.27
N PRO A 304 0.48 -5.48 -16.42
CA PRO A 304 0.47 -6.93 -16.44
C PRO A 304 1.74 -7.46 -15.79
N ILE A 305 1.60 -8.45 -14.89
CA ILE A 305 2.76 -9.17 -14.35
C ILE A 305 3.06 -10.34 -15.26
N TYR A 306 4.27 -10.36 -15.81
CA TYR A 306 4.70 -11.44 -16.67
C TYR A 306 5.16 -12.66 -15.85
N PRO A 307 4.90 -13.89 -16.34
CA PRO A 307 5.30 -15.11 -15.62
C PRO A 307 6.78 -15.15 -15.23
N LEU A 308 7.64 -14.60 -16.07
CA LEU A 308 9.07 -14.50 -15.78
C LEU A 308 9.36 -13.64 -14.55
N LEU A 309 8.72 -12.48 -14.42
CA LEU A 309 8.92 -11.59 -13.28
C LEU A 309 8.38 -12.22 -11.99
N LEU A 310 7.22 -12.88 -12.07
CA LEU A 310 6.66 -13.63 -10.95
C LEU A 310 7.60 -14.76 -10.49
N PHE A 311 8.22 -15.47 -11.45
CA PHE A 311 9.22 -16.50 -11.15
C PHE A 311 10.47 -15.88 -10.50
N LEU A 312 11.02 -14.81 -11.06
CA LEU A 312 12.23 -14.14 -10.56
C LEU A 312 12.02 -13.44 -9.21
N GLY A 313 10.78 -13.08 -8.88
CA GLY A 313 10.41 -12.59 -7.55
C GLY A 313 10.57 -13.64 -6.44
N PHE A 314 10.44 -14.94 -6.78
CA PHE A 314 10.54 -16.06 -5.82
C PHE A 314 11.25 -17.28 -6.43
N PRO A 315 12.44 -17.15 -7.04
CA PRO A 315 12.97 -18.19 -7.92
C PRO A 315 13.22 -19.51 -7.20
N LEU A 316 13.83 -19.45 -6.01
CA LEU A 316 14.10 -20.66 -5.23
C LEU A 316 12.82 -21.37 -4.77
N ALA A 317 11.84 -20.61 -4.31
CA ALA A 317 10.57 -21.18 -3.85
C ALA A 317 9.82 -21.87 -5.02
N TRP A 318 9.77 -21.26 -6.20
CA TRP A 318 9.18 -21.87 -7.38
C TRP A 318 9.91 -23.14 -7.82
N VAL A 319 11.24 -23.11 -7.89
CA VAL A 319 12.03 -24.30 -8.24
C VAL A 319 11.72 -25.45 -7.30
N LEU A 320 11.70 -25.21 -5.98
CA LEU A 320 11.40 -26.25 -4.99
C LEU A 320 9.97 -26.76 -5.11
N VAL A 321 8.99 -25.87 -5.32
CA VAL A 321 7.59 -26.25 -5.50
C VAL A 321 7.43 -27.09 -6.76
N PHE A 322 7.96 -26.69 -7.91
CA PHE A 322 7.86 -27.47 -9.15
C PHE A 322 8.56 -28.81 -9.02
N TRP A 323 9.74 -28.86 -8.39
CA TRP A 323 10.46 -30.12 -8.18
C TRP A 323 9.68 -31.10 -7.30
N GLY A 324 9.01 -30.63 -6.26
CA GLY A 324 8.27 -31.50 -5.35
C GLY A 324 6.78 -31.63 -5.61
N LEU A 325 6.21 -30.89 -6.57
CA LEU A 325 4.77 -30.75 -6.77
C LEU A 325 4.05 -32.10 -6.94
N ALA A 326 4.59 -32.98 -7.78
CA ALA A 326 3.98 -34.29 -8.06
C ALA A 326 3.91 -35.17 -6.82
N ARG A 327 4.95 -35.18 -5.98
CA ARG A 327 4.98 -35.89 -4.70
C ARG A 327 4.01 -35.25 -3.72
N TYR A 328 4.09 -33.92 -3.55
CA TYR A 328 3.25 -33.14 -2.63
C TYR A 328 1.76 -33.35 -2.95
N TRP A 329 1.40 -33.34 -4.24
CA TRP A 329 0.05 -33.62 -4.70
C TRP A 329 -0.39 -35.05 -4.41
N ARG A 330 0.45 -36.06 -4.69
CA ARG A 330 0.12 -37.49 -4.47
C ARG A 330 -0.14 -37.82 -3.00
N GLU A 331 0.63 -37.24 -2.10
CA GLU A 331 0.46 -37.44 -0.66
C GLU A 331 -0.90 -36.97 -0.15
N GLY A 332 -1.56 -36.03 -0.84
CA GLY A 332 -2.95 -35.64 -0.61
C GLY A 332 -3.21 -34.92 0.72
N GLY A 333 -4.49 -34.86 1.09
CA GLY A 333 -4.93 -34.22 2.33
C GLY A 333 -5.44 -32.78 2.14
N LEU A 334 -6.25 -32.33 3.11
CA LEU A 334 -6.86 -31.00 3.08
C LEU A 334 -5.81 -29.89 3.09
N GLU A 335 -4.79 -30.02 3.93
CA GLU A 335 -3.71 -29.05 4.10
C GLU A 335 -2.99 -28.75 2.77
N ARG A 336 -2.71 -29.82 2.01
CA ARG A 336 -2.02 -29.68 0.71
C ARG A 336 -2.91 -29.10 -0.37
N CYS A 337 -4.16 -29.56 -0.46
CA CYS A 337 -5.14 -28.93 -1.36
C CYS A 337 -5.32 -27.44 -1.04
N PHE A 338 -5.34 -27.10 0.23
CA PHE A 338 -5.48 -25.73 0.68
C PHE A 338 -4.30 -24.87 0.27
N LEU A 339 -3.06 -25.26 0.59
CA LEU A 339 -1.87 -24.48 0.25
C LEU A 339 -1.66 -24.37 -1.26
N LEU A 340 -1.87 -25.45 -2.01
CA LEU A 340 -1.80 -25.43 -3.48
C LEU A 340 -2.91 -24.56 -4.08
N GLY A 341 -4.13 -24.64 -3.56
CA GLY A 341 -5.24 -23.80 -4.00
C GLY A 341 -4.96 -22.32 -3.73
N TRP A 342 -4.31 -21.99 -2.62
CA TRP A 342 -3.88 -20.64 -2.31
C TRP A 342 -2.82 -20.15 -3.32
N ILE A 343 -1.80 -20.96 -3.63
CA ILE A 343 -0.79 -20.64 -4.66
C ILE A 343 -1.47 -20.44 -6.03
N ILE A 344 -2.33 -21.37 -6.44
CA ILE A 344 -3.01 -21.32 -7.75
C ILE A 344 -3.90 -20.09 -7.85
N GLY A 345 -4.73 -19.80 -6.83
CA GLY A 345 -5.63 -18.66 -6.83
C GLY A 345 -4.88 -17.33 -6.98
N CYS A 346 -3.80 -17.16 -6.22
CA CYS A 346 -2.95 -15.98 -6.32
C CYS A 346 -2.26 -15.88 -7.69
N THR A 347 -1.70 -17.00 -8.19
CA THR A 347 -1.00 -17.04 -9.49
C THR A 347 -1.95 -16.74 -10.65
N VAL A 348 -3.12 -17.37 -10.67
CA VAL A 348 -4.14 -17.14 -11.73
C VAL A 348 -4.58 -15.68 -11.73
N LEU A 349 -4.86 -15.11 -10.55
CA LEU A 349 -5.23 -13.71 -10.47
C LEU A 349 -4.11 -12.79 -10.95
N THR A 350 -2.87 -13.06 -10.55
CA THR A 350 -1.70 -12.29 -10.97
C THR A 350 -1.50 -12.30 -12.49
N LEU A 351 -1.74 -13.44 -13.12
CA LEU A 351 -1.61 -13.62 -14.56
C LEU A 351 -2.87 -13.20 -15.36
N SER A 352 -3.93 -12.73 -14.69
CA SER A 352 -5.20 -12.36 -15.32
C SER A 352 -5.26 -10.90 -15.79
N ALA A 353 -4.13 -10.24 -15.98
CA ALA A 353 -4.04 -8.83 -16.36
C ALA A 353 -5.01 -8.35 -17.47
N PRO A 354 -5.29 -9.14 -18.52
CA PRO A 354 -6.26 -8.73 -19.54
C PRO A 354 -7.69 -8.57 -19.01
N PHE A 355 -8.03 -9.29 -17.93
CA PHE A 355 -9.39 -9.39 -17.38
C PHE A 355 -9.55 -8.69 -16.05
N TYR A 356 -8.44 -8.49 -15.31
CA TYR A 356 -8.44 -7.90 -13.98
C TYR A 356 -7.53 -6.67 -13.93
N PRO A 357 -8.05 -5.50 -13.50
CA PRO A 357 -7.30 -4.24 -13.58
C PRO A 357 -6.13 -4.12 -12.59
N TRP A 358 -6.04 -5.03 -11.59
CA TRP A 358 -5.04 -4.96 -10.51
C TRP A 358 -4.34 -6.31 -10.29
N PRO A 359 -3.68 -6.87 -11.30
CA PRO A 359 -3.14 -8.23 -11.24
C PRO A 359 -2.05 -8.40 -10.16
N ASN A 360 -1.28 -7.35 -9.87
CA ASN A 360 -0.24 -7.34 -8.85
C ASN A 360 -0.76 -7.64 -7.42
N ARG A 361 -2.06 -7.50 -7.16
CA ARG A 361 -2.64 -7.80 -5.85
C ARG A 361 -2.61 -9.30 -5.52
N GLY A 362 -2.71 -10.18 -6.51
CA GLY A 362 -2.55 -11.62 -6.32
C GLY A 362 -1.18 -12.02 -5.77
N VAL A 363 -0.13 -11.28 -6.11
CA VAL A 363 1.24 -11.57 -5.64
C VAL A 363 1.39 -11.33 -4.14
N LEU A 364 0.66 -10.36 -3.58
CA LEU A 364 0.83 -9.96 -2.19
C LEU A 364 0.72 -11.14 -1.21
N SER A 365 -0.28 -12.00 -1.33
CA SER A 365 -0.44 -13.13 -0.42
C SER A 365 0.22 -14.44 -0.90
N LEU A 366 0.78 -14.48 -2.10
CA LEU A 366 1.41 -15.65 -2.70
C LEU A 366 2.65 -16.13 -1.94
N GLN A 367 3.45 -15.21 -1.41
CA GLN A 367 4.72 -15.51 -0.73
C GLN A 367 4.54 -16.49 0.43
N ILE A 368 3.44 -16.38 1.20
CA ILE A 368 3.18 -17.22 2.38
C ILE A 368 3.02 -18.69 2.00
N PRO A 369 2.04 -19.11 1.17
CA PRO A 369 1.83 -20.52 0.85
C PRO A 369 2.96 -21.08 -0.01
N LEU A 370 3.52 -20.29 -0.94
CA LEU A 370 4.61 -20.70 -1.79
C LEU A 370 5.84 -21.11 -0.97
N THR A 371 6.21 -20.29 0.01
CA THR A 371 7.37 -20.54 0.87
C THR A 371 7.12 -21.70 1.84
N ILE A 372 5.89 -21.85 2.38
CA ILE A 372 5.53 -22.98 3.24
C ILE A 372 5.61 -24.29 2.45
N VAL A 373 5.09 -24.34 1.22
CA VAL A 373 5.16 -25.55 0.38
C VAL A 373 6.60 -25.83 -0.01
N ALA A 374 7.39 -24.84 -0.40
CA ALA A 374 8.81 -25.00 -0.71
C ALA A 374 9.59 -25.60 0.47
N ALA A 375 9.38 -25.09 1.68
CA ALA A 375 10.00 -25.64 2.88
C ALA A 375 9.52 -27.06 3.19
N ALA A 376 8.21 -27.35 3.06
CA ALA A 376 7.68 -28.70 3.24
C ALA A 376 8.29 -29.69 2.26
N VAL A 377 8.39 -29.34 0.99
CA VAL A 377 8.99 -30.19 -0.06
C VAL A 377 10.46 -30.45 0.22
N TRP A 378 11.20 -29.42 0.58
CA TRP A 378 12.64 -29.54 0.82
C TRP A 378 12.95 -30.44 2.03
N PHE A 379 12.34 -30.17 3.18
CA PHE A 379 12.65 -30.86 4.44
C PHE A 379 12.05 -32.27 4.53
N ASN A 380 10.91 -32.54 3.89
CA ASN A 380 10.35 -33.91 3.81
C ASN A 380 11.17 -34.84 2.90
N GLY A 381 12.12 -34.32 2.15
CA GLY A 381 13.01 -35.09 1.27
C GLY A 381 14.18 -35.80 1.98
N GLN A 382 14.22 -35.85 3.32
CA GLN A 382 15.26 -36.52 4.15
C GLN A 382 16.69 -35.93 3.99
N ARG A 383 16.89 -34.88 3.25
CA ARG A 383 18.19 -34.19 3.21
C ARG A 383 18.24 -33.13 4.29
N LYS A 384 19.05 -33.37 5.31
CA LYS A 384 19.43 -32.29 6.25
C LYS A 384 20.09 -31.20 5.41
N LEU A 385 19.52 -30.01 5.43
CA LEU A 385 20.20 -28.85 4.85
C LEU A 385 21.54 -28.70 5.56
N ASP A 386 22.63 -28.77 4.80
CA ASP A 386 23.93 -28.30 5.26
C ASP A 386 23.78 -26.80 5.56
N ALA A 387 24.41 -26.33 6.62
CA ALA A 387 24.48 -24.91 6.98
C ALA A 387 24.89 -24.01 5.79
N ARG A 388 25.70 -24.57 4.87
CA ARG A 388 26.10 -23.92 3.60
C ARG A 388 24.90 -23.67 2.69
N ALA A 389 24.01 -24.65 2.53
CA ALA A 389 22.82 -24.47 1.69
C ALA A 389 21.84 -23.45 2.28
N ILE A 390 21.69 -23.42 3.61
CA ILE A 390 20.92 -22.37 4.30
C ILE A 390 21.55 -21.01 4.07
N ALA A 391 22.88 -20.89 4.21
CA ALA A 391 23.58 -19.64 3.98
C ALA A 391 23.44 -19.16 2.53
N VAL A 392 23.51 -20.04 1.55
CA VAL A 392 23.28 -19.73 0.13
C VAL A 392 21.83 -19.26 -0.09
N CYS A 393 20.83 -19.92 0.52
CA CYS A 393 19.43 -19.50 0.43
C CYS A 393 19.24 -18.10 1.02
N ILE A 394 19.79 -17.84 2.20
CA ILE A 394 19.74 -16.52 2.85
C ILE A 394 20.44 -15.47 1.98
N LEU A 395 21.60 -15.79 1.43
CA LEU A 395 22.33 -14.89 0.54
C LEU A 395 21.49 -14.55 -0.71
N LEU A 396 20.95 -15.56 -1.37
CA LEU A 396 20.15 -15.36 -2.61
C LEU A 396 18.84 -14.62 -2.35
N MET A 397 18.21 -14.79 -1.19
CA MET A 397 16.92 -14.21 -0.86
C MET A 397 17.03 -12.92 -0.03
N GLY A 398 18.16 -12.68 0.64
CA GLY A 398 18.32 -11.59 1.59
C GLY A 398 18.77 -10.25 0.98
N SER A 399 19.22 -10.24 -0.28
CA SER A 399 19.76 -9.00 -0.89
C SER A 399 18.70 -7.92 -1.05
N THR A 400 17.51 -8.28 -1.49
CA THR A 400 16.41 -7.33 -1.73
C THR A 400 15.94 -6.61 -0.47
N PRO A 401 15.67 -7.29 0.67
CA PRO A 401 15.34 -6.63 1.93
C PRO A 401 16.42 -5.66 2.41
N VAL A 402 17.69 -6.05 2.29
CA VAL A 402 18.82 -5.17 2.67
C VAL A 402 18.82 -3.89 1.84
N VAL A 403 18.71 -4.02 0.52
CA VAL A 403 18.65 -2.84 -0.38
C VAL A 403 17.46 -1.96 -0.03
N LYS A 404 16.27 -2.53 0.20
CA LYS A 404 15.06 -1.78 0.58
C LYS A 404 15.20 -1.05 1.92
N VAL A 405 15.74 -1.70 2.93
CA VAL A 405 16.00 -1.06 4.23
C VAL A 405 16.99 0.08 4.07
N MET A 406 18.07 -0.12 3.28
CA MET A 406 19.04 0.94 2.98
C MET A 406 18.43 2.10 2.21
N ASP A 407 17.57 1.82 1.22
CA ASP A 407 16.89 2.86 0.45
C ASP A 407 15.95 3.69 1.34
N ARG A 408 15.20 3.05 2.21
CA ARG A 408 14.35 3.74 3.18
C ARG A 408 15.16 4.55 4.18
N TRP A 409 16.26 3.97 4.64
CA TRP A 409 17.19 4.70 5.48
C TRP A 409 17.72 5.95 4.77
N LYS A 410 18.17 5.85 3.52
CA LYS A 410 18.62 7.00 2.72
C LYS A 410 17.49 8.01 2.50
N SER A 411 16.31 7.55 2.08
CA SER A 411 15.16 8.40 1.77
C SER A 411 14.60 9.13 2.98
N SER A 412 14.83 8.63 4.21
CA SER A 412 14.42 9.30 5.45
C SER A 412 15.44 10.36 5.94
N GLY A 413 16.53 10.60 5.19
CA GLY A 413 17.46 11.68 5.44
C GLY A 413 16.82 13.06 5.24
N PHE A 414 17.33 14.07 5.94
CA PHE A 414 16.88 15.45 5.79
C PHE A 414 17.19 15.99 4.38
N SER A 415 16.25 16.74 3.84
CA SER A 415 16.40 17.51 2.60
C SER A 415 15.45 18.70 2.63
N GLU A 416 15.98 19.88 2.45
CA GLU A 416 15.19 21.14 2.35
C GLU A 416 14.25 21.14 1.14
N THR A 417 14.60 20.39 0.09
CA THR A 417 13.78 20.32 -1.14
C THR A 417 12.60 19.34 -1.05
N GLN A 418 12.35 18.76 0.13
CA GLN A 418 11.31 17.75 0.34
C GLN A 418 10.35 18.14 1.48
N PRO A 419 9.58 19.26 1.32
CA PRO A 419 8.63 19.72 2.35
C PRO A 419 7.56 18.68 2.68
N GLN A 420 7.26 17.77 1.75
CA GLN A 420 6.37 16.63 2.02
C GLN A 420 6.88 15.70 3.13
N LYS A 421 8.18 15.73 3.45
CA LYS A 421 8.80 14.96 4.55
C LYS A 421 9.11 15.82 5.76
N PHE A 422 9.63 17.02 5.52
CA PHE A 422 10.12 17.95 6.55
C PHE A 422 9.56 19.34 6.31
N LEU A 423 8.50 19.70 7.02
CA LEU A 423 7.95 21.05 6.95
C LEU A 423 8.85 22.03 7.68
N SER A 424 9.32 23.03 6.97
CA SER A 424 10.07 24.15 7.53
C SER A 424 9.16 25.04 8.40
N PRO A 425 9.72 25.95 9.22
CA PRO A 425 8.93 27.00 9.86
C PRO A 425 8.13 27.83 8.84
N ASP A 426 8.69 28.11 7.68
CA ASP A 426 8.09 28.89 6.59
C ASP A 426 6.93 28.14 5.93
N ASP A 427 7.07 26.82 5.68
CA ASP A 427 5.97 25.99 5.19
C ASP A 427 4.78 26.00 6.16
N ARG A 428 5.06 25.89 7.46
CA ARG A 428 4.01 25.94 8.49
C ARG A 428 3.34 27.30 8.58
N ALA A 429 4.11 28.40 8.43
CA ALA A 429 3.57 29.75 8.37
C ALA A 429 2.68 29.93 7.13
N THR A 430 3.09 29.37 5.97
CA THR A 430 2.28 29.37 4.74
C THR A 430 0.96 28.62 4.95
N ILE A 431 0.99 27.42 5.56
CA ILE A 431 -0.22 26.65 5.89
C ILE A 431 -1.11 27.44 6.87
N ALA A 432 -0.53 28.08 7.87
CA ALA A 432 -1.27 28.89 8.84
C ALA A 432 -1.95 30.09 8.18
N ALA A 433 -1.23 30.84 7.35
CA ALA A 433 -1.77 31.97 6.58
C ALA A 433 -2.92 31.51 5.66
N LEU A 434 -2.72 30.41 4.94
CA LEU A 434 -3.73 29.82 4.07
C LEU A 434 -5.00 29.45 4.86
N ASN A 435 -4.87 28.73 5.98
CA ASN A 435 -6.03 28.30 6.78
C ASN A 435 -6.72 29.44 7.53
N THR A 436 -6.03 30.53 7.82
CA THR A 436 -6.63 31.73 8.43
C THR A 436 -7.52 32.47 7.43
N ALA A 437 -7.08 32.56 6.17
CA ALA A 437 -7.83 33.23 5.10
C ALA A 437 -8.92 32.34 4.46
N ALA A 438 -8.76 31.02 4.51
CA ALA A 438 -9.58 30.08 3.75
C ALA A 438 -10.91 29.73 4.43
N ARG A 439 -11.94 29.55 3.59
CA ARG A 439 -13.22 28.91 3.90
C ARG A 439 -13.22 27.47 3.38
N THR A 440 -14.12 26.65 3.89
CA THR A 440 -14.21 25.21 3.55
C THR A 440 -14.35 24.91 2.05
N ASN A 441 -14.92 25.81 1.27
CA ASN A 441 -15.15 25.61 -0.17
C ASN A 441 -14.16 26.34 -1.07
N ASP A 442 -13.23 27.10 -0.50
CA ASP A 442 -12.24 27.83 -1.30
C ASP A 442 -11.30 26.86 -2.00
N VAL A 443 -10.94 27.21 -3.23
CA VAL A 443 -10.11 26.38 -4.08
C VAL A 443 -8.66 26.83 -4.04
N LEU A 444 -7.75 25.91 -3.74
CA LEU A 444 -6.31 26.08 -3.84
C LEU A 444 -5.78 25.45 -5.12
N LEU A 445 -4.96 26.17 -5.83
CA LEU A 445 -4.12 25.68 -6.91
C LEU A 445 -2.66 25.67 -6.48
N ALA A 446 -1.98 24.55 -6.72
CA ALA A 446 -0.54 24.40 -6.51
C ALA A 446 0.03 23.37 -7.50
N ASP A 447 1.34 23.39 -7.74
CA ASP A 447 2.03 22.34 -8.52
C ASP A 447 1.92 20.97 -7.82
N PHE A 448 2.19 19.90 -8.55
CA PHE A 448 2.02 18.52 -8.02
C PHE A 448 2.83 18.27 -6.75
N ASP A 449 4.11 18.63 -6.74
CA ASP A 449 4.98 18.41 -5.59
C ASP A 449 4.54 19.22 -4.36
N ASP A 450 4.08 20.44 -4.58
CA ASP A 450 3.65 21.35 -3.51
C ASP A 450 2.34 20.89 -2.87
N ARG A 451 1.47 20.22 -3.62
CA ARG A 451 0.24 19.62 -3.09
C ARG A 451 0.49 18.54 -2.05
N LEU A 452 1.59 17.79 -2.18
CA LEU A 452 1.91 16.69 -1.27
C LEU A 452 2.06 17.12 0.19
N TRP A 453 2.43 18.38 0.43
CA TRP A 453 2.57 18.91 1.77
C TRP A 453 1.45 19.89 2.17
N LEU A 454 0.88 20.63 1.22
CA LEU A 454 -0.21 21.56 1.48
C LEU A 454 -1.55 20.87 1.76
N ALA A 455 -1.89 19.82 0.97
CA ALA A 455 -3.20 19.18 1.02
C ALA A 455 -3.60 18.62 2.39
N PRO A 456 -2.73 17.94 3.14
CA PRO A 456 -3.13 17.35 4.42
C PRO A 456 -3.62 18.37 5.45
N ASP A 457 -3.09 19.59 5.40
CA ASP A 457 -3.37 20.63 6.37
C ASP A 457 -4.37 21.69 5.87
N TYR A 458 -4.66 21.70 4.56
CA TYR A 458 -5.60 22.66 3.97
C TYR A 458 -7.07 22.24 4.19
N ARG A 459 -7.89 23.20 4.63
CA ARG A 459 -9.31 22.93 4.94
C ARG A 459 -10.25 23.04 3.74
N GLY A 460 -9.84 23.70 2.66
CA GLY A 460 -10.60 23.88 1.43
C GLY A 460 -10.43 22.74 0.43
N ARG A 461 -10.68 23.05 -0.83
CA ARG A 461 -10.60 22.11 -1.96
C ARG A 461 -9.37 22.38 -2.81
N HIS A 462 -8.89 21.36 -3.51
CA HIS A 462 -7.82 21.50 -4.49
C HIS A 462 -8.38 21.50 -5.91
N TYR A 463 -7.85 22.33 -6.80
CA TYR A 463 -8.19 22.32 -8.21
C TYR A 463 -7.83 20.96 -8.84
N ALA A 464 -6.61 20.50 -8.59
CA ALA A 464 -6.14 19.18 -8.94
C ALA A 464 -5.33 18.64 -7.76
N GLY A 465 -5.91 17.79 -6.94
CA GLY A 465 -5.28 17.24 -5.73
C GLY A 465 -4.60 15.90 -5.98
N HIS A 466 -5.31 14.80 -5.77
CA HIS A 466 -4.81 13.45 -5.89
C HIS A 466 -5.20 12.85 -7.25
N PHE A 467 -4.28 12.15 -7.90
CA PHE A 467 -4.49 11.62 -9.27
C PHE A 467 -5.67 10.63 -9.40
N PHE A 468 -6.01 9.87 -8.35
CA PHE A 468 -7.20 9.00 -8.36
C PHE A 468 -8.48 9.68 -7.88
N LEU A 469 -8.39 10.78 -7.15
CA LEU A 469 -9.55 11.41 -6.52
C LEU A 469 -9.95 12.74 -7.18
N THR A 470 -9.16 13.22 -8.11
CA THR A 470 -9.48 14.41 -8.89
C THR A 470 -10.24 14.00 -10.15
N VAL A 471 -11.40 14.57 -10.35
CA VAL A 471 -12.15 14.42 -11.62
C VAL A 471 -11.34 15.06 -12.74
N ASP A 472 -11.18 14.36 -13.87
CA ASP A 472 -10.38 14.81 -15.03
C ASP A 472 -8.93 15.19 -14.68
N TYR A 473 -8.28 14.37 -13.86
CA TYR A 473 -6.95 14.69 -13.33
C TYR A 473 -5.94 15.08 -14.40
N ASP A 474 -5.82 14.29 -15.48
CA ASP A 474 -4.80 14.52 -16.51
C ASP A 474 -4.99 15.89 -17.19
N ARG A 475 -6.23 16.26 -17.49
CA ARG A 475 -6.56 17.58 -18.04
C ARG A 475 -6.20 18.69 -17.05
N LYS A 476 -6.65 18.59 -15.80
CA LYS A 476 -6.39 19.61 -14.77
C LYS A 476 -4.91 19.73 -14.43
N HIS A 477 -4.19 18.62 -14.45
CA HIS A 477 -2.74 18.63 -14.26
C HIS A 477 -2.05 19.35 -15.42
N ALA A 478 -2.39 19.01 -16.67
CA ALA A 478 -1.85 19.71 -17.84
C ALA A 478 -2.16 21.21 -17.81
N GLU A 479 -3.42 21.57 -17.51
CA GLU A 479 -3.83 22.98 -17.38
C GLU A 479 -3.04 23.71 -16.27
N THR A 480 -2.72 23.04 -15.15
CA THR A 480 -1.88 23.61 -14.09
C THR A 480 -0.45 23.88 -14.58
N VAL A 481 0.14 22.91 -15.30
CA VAL A 481 1.49 23.05 -15.86
C VAL A 481 1.53 24.19 -16.90
N ASP A 482 0.51 24.31 -17.73
CA ASP A 482 0.40 25.37 -18.75
C ASP A 482 0.21 26.74 -18.11
N LEU A 483 -0.61 26.83 -17.05
CA LEU A 483 -0.77 28.07 -16.28
C LEU A 483 0.56 28.55 -15.69
N LEU A 484 1.34 27.65 -15.12
CA LEU A 484 2.65 27.97 -14.56
C LEU A 484 3.64 28.52 -15.59
N LYS A 485 3.37 28.37 -16.89
CA LYS A 485 4.15 28.91 -18.02
C LYS A 485 3.49 30.13 -18.67
N SER A 486 2.22 30.43 -18.35
CA SER A 486 1.42 31.46 -19.02
C SER A 486 1.78 32.89 -18.61
N ASP A 487 1.26 33.85 -19.35
CA ASP A 487 1.29 35.28 -19.03
C ASP A 487 0.22 35.67 -17.99
N ALA A 488 0.26 36.93 -17.54
CA ALA A 488 -0.61 37.43 -16.51
C ALA A 488 -2.10 37.49 -16.91
N SER A 489 -2.41 37.78 -18.18
CA SER A 489 -3.80 37.88 -18.66
C SER A 489 -4.47 36.51 -18.66
N ARG A 490 -3.81 35.51 -19.24
CA ARG A 490 -4.28 34.11 -19.27
C ARG A 490 -4.40 33.54 -17.86
N ALA A 491 -3.48 33.94 -16.96
CA ALA A 491 -3.55 33.50 -15.57
C ALA A 491 -4.80 34.04 -14.86
N ALA A 492 -5.14 35.34 -15.02
CA ALA A 492 -6.32 35.93 -14.41
C ALA A 492 -7.62 35.28 -14.92
N GLU A 493 -7.72 35.06 -16.25
CA GLU A 493 -8.84 34.36 -16.85
C GLU A 493 -9.01 32.94 -16.28
N PHE A 494 -7.92 32.17 -16.21
CA PHE A 494 -7.93 30.81 -15.68
C PHE A 494 -8.39 30.74 -14.22
N LEU A 495 -7.84 31.63 -13.36
CA LEU A 495 -8.21 31.70 -11.95
C LEU A 495 -9.69 32.04 -11.77
N THR A 496 -10.20 32.97 -12.56
CA THR A 496 -11.62 33.37 -12.55
C THR A 496 -12.52 32.22 -12.98
N LYS A 497 -12.24 31.64 -14.16
CA LYS A 497 -13.02 30.54 -14.75
C LYS A 497 -13.15 29.35 -13.81
N ASN A 498 -12.08 29.01 -13.12
CA ASN A 498 -12.03 27.84 -12.24
C ASN A 498 -12.31 28.17 -10.76
N GLN A 499 -12.74 29.41 -10.45
CA GLN A 499 -13.06 29.87 -9.10
C GLN A 499 -11.92 29.62 -8.09
N ILE A 500 -10.67 29.75 -8.55
CA ILE A 500 -9.50 29.54 -7.72
C ILE A 500 -9.30 30.79 -6.88
N ARG A 501 -9.35 30.63 -5.56
CA ARG A 501 -9.13 31.73 -4.62
C ARG A 501 -7.67 31.82 -4.17
N PHE A 502 -7.01 30.69 -3.97
CA PHE A 502 -5.63 30.65 -3.53
C PHE A 502 -4.75 30.00 -4.58
N PHE A 503 -3.57 30.59 -4.79
CA PHE A 503 -2.59 30.08 -5.72
C PHE A 503 -1.21 30.07 -5.04
N TYR A 504 -0.63 28.89 -4.82
CA TYR A 504 0.73 28.75 -4.32
C TYR A 504 1.70 28.53 -5.46
N VAL A 505 2.77 29.33 -5.50
CA VAL A 505 3.84 29.24 -6.48
C VAL A 505 5.18 29.11 -5.76
N ALA A 506 5.80 27.96 -5.88
CA ALA A 506 7.13 27.74 -5.33
C ALA A 506 8.19 28.60 -6.03
N LYS A 507 9.25 28.97 -5.32
CA LYS A 507 10.36 29.81 -5.82
C LYS A 507 10.96 29.28 -7.12
N ARG A 508 11.07 27.94 -7.26
CA ARG A 508 11.56 27.27 -8.48
C ARG A 508 10.72 27.55 -9.75
N ARG A 509 9.50 28.07 -9.59
CA ARG A 509 8.57 28.41 -10.68
C ARG A 509 8.47 29.91 -10.96
N ASP A 510 9.36 30.70 -10.39
CA ASP A 510 9.39 32.16 -10.51
C ASP A 510 8.05 32.85 -10.19
N PRO A 511 7.71 33.02 -8.91
CA PRO A 511 6.45 33.64 -8.53
C PRO A 511 6.36 35.14 -8.91
N SER A 512 7.47 35.81 -9.26
CA SER A 512 7.50 37.24 -9.58
C SER A 512 6.60 37.58 -10.78
N LYS A 513 6.52 36.71 -11.78
CA LYS A 513 5.68 36.88 -12.97
C LYS A 513 4.18 36.93 -12.66
N PHE A 514 3.75 36.37 -11.55
CA PHE A 514 2.34 36.38 -11.15
C PHE A 514 1.96 37.62 -10.35
N ARG A 515 2.91 38.43 -9.91
CA ARG A 515 2.62 39.72 -9.21
C ARG A 515 1.93 40.74 -10.10
N THR A 516 2.05 40.61 -11.41
CA THR A 516 1.40 41.49 -12.40
C THR A 516 0.00 41.01 -12.78
N VAL A 517 -0.45 39.85 -12.28
CA VAL A 517 -1.78 39.30 -12.57
C VAL A 517 -2.84 40.17 -11.88
N PRO A 518 -3.81 40.76 -12.63
CA PRO A 518 -4.86 41.57 -12.04
C PRO A 518 -5.67 40.78 -11.01
N GLY A 519 -5.82 41.38 -9.82
CA GLY A 519 -6.57 40.77 -8.71
C GLY A 519 -5.81 39.73 -7.90
N LEU A 520 -4.60 39.36 -8.28
CA LEU A 520 -3.78 38.43 -7.52
C LEU A 520 -2.86 39.19 -6.55
N VAL A 521 -3.07 38.98 -5.24
CA VAL A 521 -2.35 39.70 -4.18
C VAL A 521 -1.53 38.72 -3.36
N PRO A 522 -0.25 38.99 -3.09
CA PRO A 522 0.54 38.16 -2.18
C PRO A 522 -0.11 38.15 -0.79
N LEU A 523 -0.50 36.97 -0.31
CA LEU A 523 -1.04 36.77 1.04
C LEU A 523 0.07 36.44 2.03
N HIS A 524 1.02 35.61 1.59
CA HIS A 524 2.16 35.21 2.40
C HIS A 524 3.36 34.88 1.49
N GLU A 525 4.53 35.35 1.87
CA GLU A 525 5.78 35.16 1.11
C GLU A 525 6.86 34.62 2.02
N THR A 526 7.56 33.59 1.55
CA THR A 526 8.67 32.95 2.25
C THR A 526 9.87 32.75 1.31
N ALA A 527 10.96 32.23 1.85
CA ALA A 527 12.11 31.85 1.04
C ALA A 527 11.74 30.78 -0.02
N ASP A 528 10.76 29.92 0.24
CA ASP A 528 10.40 28.76 -0.57
C ASP A 528 9.32 29.03 -1.62
N GLY A 529 8.51 30.08 -1.45
CA GLY A 529 7.45 30.41 -2.38
C GLY A 529 6.56 31.57 -1.95
N VAL A 530 5.54 31.82 -2.77
CA VAL A 530 4.53 32.86 -2.52
C VAL A 530 3.14 32.24 -2.58
N LEU A 531 2.38 32.42 -1.54
CA LEU A 531 0.94 32.18 -1.50
C LEU A 531 0.22 33.44 -1.92
N PHE A 532 -0.53 33.39 -2.98
CA PHE A 532 -1.38 34.48 -3.46
C PHE A 532 -2.83 34.21 -3.10
N GLU A 533 -3.58 35.30 -2.85
CA GLU A 533 -5.04 35.31 -2.85
C GLU A 533 -5.53 36.03 -4.10
N TYR A 534 -6.48 35.41 -4.80
CA TYR A 534 -7.11 35.98 -5.98
C TYR A 534 -8.43 36.66 -5.60
N LEU A 535 -8.48 37.94 -5.79
CA LEU A 535 -9.63 38.84 -5.55
C LEU A 535 -10.08 39.39 -6.91
N PRO A 536 -11.00 38.71 -7.62
CA PRO A 536 -11.45 39.19 -8.91
C PRO A 536 -12.02 40.61 -8.77
N ALA A 537 -11.68 41.47 -9.70
CA ALA A 537 -12.23 42.82 -9.73
C ALA A 537 -13.76 42.72 -9.68
N ARG A 538 -14.38 43.26 -8.62
CA ARG A 538 -15.84 43.35 -8.57
C ARG A 538 -16.29 44.06 -9.82
N THR A 539 -17.05 43.36 -10.68
CA THR A 539 -17.75 43.97 -11.79
C THR A 539 -18.56 45.14 -11.21
N ARG A 540 -18.05 46.37 -11.39
CA ARG A 540 -18.79 47.60 -11.04
C ARG A 540 -20.04 47.61 -11.92
N GLY A 541 -21.18 47.10 -11.39
CA GLY A 541 -22.42 47.12 -12.15
C GLY A 541 -23.54 46.19 -11.68
N GLN A 542 -23.48 45.64 -10.47
CA GLN A 542 -24.66 45.00 -9.85
C GLN A 542 -24.82 45.53 -8.43
N SER A 543 -25.27 46.77 -8.30
CA SER A 543 -25.89 47.32 -7.12
C SER A 543 -27.40 47.45 -7.35
#